data_0cb56fb7a82801330435c08cba9e907c
#
_entry.id   0cb56fb7a82801330435c08cba9e907c
#
_cell.length_a   1.000
_cell.length_b   1.000
_cell.length_c   1.000
_cell.angle_alpha   90.00
_cell.angle_beta   90.00
_cell.angle_gamma   90.00
#
_symmetry.space_group_name_H-M   'P 1'
#
loop_
_entity.id
_entity.type
_entity.pdbx_description
1 polymer ?
#
loop_
_entity_poly.entity_id
_entity_poly.type
_entity_poly.pdbx_seq_one_letter_code
_entity_poly.pdbx_strand_id
1 'polypeptide(L)'
;MILVDTSVWIDHLRIGDPRLTVLLQEAQVLAHPWVIGELALGQLSRRSEILGLLSNLPQAKTATEAEVMTLVETQRLFGLGIGYVDAHLLAATLLTTDASLWTRDKRLAAAAADLGISYRTAG
;
A
#
# COMPACT_ATOMS: atom_id res chain seq x y z
N MET A 1 -0.06 11.79 -2.78
CA MET A 1 -0.03 10.94 -1.57
C MET A 1 0.44 9.54 -1.94
N ILE A 2 1.04 8.85 -1.01
CA ILE A 2 1.67 7.55 -1.26
C ILE A 2 0.99 6.49 -0.41
N LEU A 3 0.37 5.50 -1.05
CA LEU A 3 -0.13 4.31 -0.37
C LEU A 3 1.04 3.36 -0.15
N VAL A 4 1.32 3.05 1.11
CA VAL A 4 2.49 2.26 1.50
C VAL A 4 2.04 0.83 1.80
N ASP A 5 2.60 -0.12 1.04
CA ASP A 5 2.32 -1.54 1.22
C ASP A 5 2.93 -2.09 2.51
N THR A 6 2.36 -3.16 2.99
CA THR A 6 2.82 -3.88 4.19
C THR A 6 4.32 -4.19 4.15
N SER A 7 4.85 -4.57 2.97
CA SER A 7 6.27 -4.90 2.82
C SER A 7 7.20 -3.76 3.24
N VAL A 8 6.83 -2.53 2.92
CA VAL A 8 7.61 -1.34 3.29
C VAL A 8 7.45 -1.04 4.78
N TRP A 9 6.21 -1.14 5.30
CA TRP A 9 5.95 -0.92 6.72
C TRP A 9 6.70 -1.89 7.62
N ILE A 10 6.77 -3.17 7.24
CA ILE A 10 7.50 -4.18 8.01
C ILE A 10 8.96 -3.77 8.19
N ASP A 11 9.62 -3.38 7.11
CA ASP A 11 11.03 -2.95 7.19
C ASP A 11 11.17 -1.68 8.02
N HIS A 12 10.26 -0.72 7.85
CA HIS A 12 10.29 0.53 8.60
C HIS A 12 10.13 0.30 10.11
N LEU A 13 9.20 -0.56 10.49
CA LEU A 13 8.95 -0.85 11.91
C LEU A 13 10.06 -1.67 12.55
N ARG A 14 10.85 -2.40 11.75
CA ARG A 14 11.99 -3.18 12.25
C ARG A 14 13.26 -2.37 12.39
N ILE A 15 13.63 -1.65 11.34
CA ILE A 15 14.95 -0.99 11.26
C ILE A 15 14.87 0.48 10.86
N GLY A 16 13.67 0.98 10.58
CA GLY A 16 13.50 2.33 10.07
C GLY A 16 13.80 2.45 8.59
N ASP A 17 12.98 3.23 7.90
CA ASP A 17 13.19 3.60 6.50
C ASP A 17 13.23 5.12 6.42
N PRO A 18 14.38 5.73 6.08
CA PRO A 18 14.50 7.18 6.05
C PRO A 18 13.53 7.86 5.09
N ARG A 19 13.23 7.21 3.96
CA ARG A 19 12.30 7.76 2.98
C ARG A 19 10.88 7.80 3.52
N LEU A 20 10.45 6.71 4.17
CA LEU A 20 9.13 6.67 4.78
C LEU A 20 9.01 7.68 5.93
N THR A 21 10.06 7.84 6.71
CA THR A 21 10.09 8.85 7.78
C THR A 21 9.82 10.25 7.23
N VAL A 22 10.48 10.62 6.13
CA VAL A 22 10.27 11.92 5.49
C VAL A 22 8.84 12.07 4.99
N LEU A 23 8.30 11.04 4.33
CA LEU A 23 6.92 11.08 3.82
C LEU A 23 5.91 11.22 4.95
N LEU A 24 6.14 10.55 6.07
CA LEU A 24 5.27 10.68 7.25
C LEU A 24 5.33 12.10 7.82
N GLN A 25 6.50 12.68 7.91
CA GLN A 25 6.68 14.06 8.39
C GLN A 25 5.99 15.07 7.48
N GLU A 26 5.96 14.79 6.19
CA GLU A 26 5.32 15.65 5.19
C GLU A 26 3.83 15.36 5.00
N ALA A 27 3.24 14.47 5.80
CA ALA A 27 1.84 14.08 5.71
C ALA A 27 1.45 13.54 4.32
N GLN A 28 2.36 12.78 3.69
CA GLN A 28 2.19 12.24 2.34
C GLN A 28 1.84 10.76 2.30
N VAL A 29 1.61 10.13 3.46
CA VAL A 29 1.39 8.69 3.55
C VAL A 29 -0.11 8.38 3.68
N LEU A 30 -0.57 7.46 2.84
CA LEU A 30 -1.92 6.89 2.92
C LEU A 30 -1.84 5.51 3.57
N ALA A 31 -2.77 5.23 4.47
CA ALA A 31 -2.99 3.90 4.99
C ALA A 31 -4.16 3.23 4.28
N HIS A 32 -4.29 1.92 4.47
CA HIS A 32 -5.39 1.12 3.94
C HIS A 32 -5.78 0.07 4.98
N PRO A 33 -7.07 -0.19 5.19
CA PRO A 33 -7.51 -1.13 6.23
C PRO A 33 -6.88 -2.52 6.13
N TRP A 34 -6.67 -3.03 4.90
CA TRP A 34 -6.07 -4.35 4.71
C TRP A 34 -4.58 -4.37 5.03
N VAL A 35 -3.86 -3.27 4.80
CA VAL A 35 -2.47 -3.14 5.24
C VAL A 35 -2.40 -3.11 6.76
N ILE A 36 -3.27 -2.34 7.39
CA ILE A 36 -3.36 -2.29 8.87
C ILE A 36 -3.68 -3.68 9.41
N GLY A 37 -4.62 -4.38 8.77
CA GLY A 37 -4.99 -5.75 9.17
C GLY A 37 -3.82 -6.72 9.07
N GLU A 38 -3.05 -6.66 7.98
CA GLU A 38 -1.86 -7.51 7.83
C GLU A 38 -0.80 -7.22 8.90
N LEU A 39 -0.58 -5.94 9.19
CA LEU A 39 0.35 -5.55 10.25
C LEU A 39 -0.16 -5.99 11.62
N ALA A 40 -1.47 -5.93 11.84
CA ALA A 40 -2.10 -6.36 13.10
C ALA A 40 -1.94 -7.84 13.37
N LEU A 41 -1.80 -8.67 12.32
CA LEU A 41 -1.57 -10.11 12.45
C LEU A 41 -0.12 -10.45 12.78
N GLY A 42 0.79 -9.52 12.60
CA GLY A 42 2.20 -9.73 12.93
C GLY A 42 2.52 -9.41 14.38
N GLN A 43 3.78 -9.59 14.73
CA GLN A 43 4.28 -9.20 16.06
C GLN A 43 4.82 -7.78 16.01
N LEU A 44 4.11 -6.86 16.65
CA LEU A 44 4.49 -5.46 16.71
C LEU A 44 4.94 -5.10 18.12
N SER A 45 6.11 -4.46 18.24
CA SER A 45 6.47 -3.75 19.44
C SER A 45 5.54 -2.55 19.60
N ARG A 46 5.09 -2.27 20.81
CA ARG A 46 4.20 -1.13 21.09
C ARG A 46 2.95 -1.17 20.20
N ARG A 47 2.36 -2.35 20.13
CA ARG A 47 1.27 -2.70 19.21
C ARG A 47 0.12 -1.68 19.20
N SER A 48 -0.44 -1.36 20.35
CA SER A 48 -1.59 -0.46 20.43
C SER A 48 -1.26 0.93 19.90
N GLU A 49 -0.06 1.42 20.21
CA GLU A 49 0.41 2.72 19.74
C GLU A 49 0.56 2.74 18.22
N ILE A 50 1.22 1.72 17.66
CA ILE A 50 1.46 1.64 16.22
C ILE A 50 0.14 1.52 15.46
N LEU A 51 -0.76 0.63 15.87
CA LEU A 51 -2.05 0.48 15.20
C LEU A 51 -2.91 1.73 15.30
N GLY A 52 -2.85 2.44 16.43
CA GLY A 52 -3.52 3.72 16.59
C GLY A 52 -3.00 4.79 15.65
N LEU A 53 -1.68 4.89 15.51
CA LEU A 53 -1.05 5.84 14.59
C LEU A 53 -1.43 5.54 13.14
N LEU A 54 -1.41 4.27 12.73
CA LEU A 54 -1.78 3.87 11.38
C LEU A 54 -3.24 4.19 11.08
N SER A 55 -4.13 3.97 12.05
CA SER A 55 -5.56 4.26 11.89
C SER A 55 -5.85 5.76 11.79
N ASN A 56 -4.96 6.61 12.30
CA ASN A 56 -5.10 8.06 12.25
C ASN A 56 -4.46 8.69 11.02
N LEU A 57 -3.75 7.92 10.20
CA LEU A 57 -3.23 8.44 8.93
C LEU A 57 -4.38 8.68 7.95
N PRO A 58 -4.18 9.57 6.96
CA PRO A 58 -5.12 9.64 5.85
C PRO A 58 -5.30 8.27 5.21
N GLN A 59 -6.54 7.93 4.86
CA GLN A 59 -6.88 6.63 4.31
C GLN A 59 -7.08 6.70 2.81
N ALA A 60 -6.54 5.73 2.08
CA ALA A 60 -6.85 5.55 0.66
C ALA A 60 -8.33 5.18 0.52
N LYS A 61 -8.92 5.47 -0.62
CA LYS A 61 -10.26 4.99 -0.93
C LYS A 61 -10.24 3.48 -1.06
N THR A 62 -11.17 2.80 -0.40
CA THR A 62 -11.28 1.35 -0.52
C THR A 62 -12.17 0.99 -1.70
N ALA A 63 -11.72 0.03 -2.50
CA ALA A 63 -12.52 -0.50 -3.60
C ALA A 63 -13.49 -1.55 -3.08
N THR A 64 -14.63 -1.68 -3.74
CA THR A 64 -15.52 -2.82 -3.53
C THR A 64 -14.95 -4.06 -4.19
N GLU A 65 -15.42 -5.24 -3.78
CA GLU A 65 -15.03 -6.49 -4.43
C GLU A 65 -15.34 -6.46 -5.93
N ALA A 66 -16.49 -5.93 -6.31
CA ALA A 66 -16.88 -5.81 -7.71
C ALA A 66 -15.90 -4.92 -8.50
N GLU A 67 -15.49 -3.81 -7.92
CA GLU A 67 -14.50 -2.92 -8.55
C GLU A 67 -13.15 -3.61 -8.73
N VAL A 68 -12.71 -4.36 -7.72
CA VAL A 68 -11.44 -5.11 -7.82
C VAL A 68 -11.54 -6.19 -8.88
N MET A 69 -12.63 -6.94 -8.93
CA MET A 69 -12.80 -8.00 -9.93
C MET A 69 -12.87 -7.41 -11.35
N THR A 70 -13.52 -6.27 -11.51
CA THR A 70 -13.52 -5.55 -12.79
C THR A 70 -12.10 -5.15 -13.20
N LEU A 71 -11.32 -4.63 -12.27
CA LEU A 71 -9.92 -4.25 -12.51
C LEU A 71 -9.09 -5.47 -12.94
N VAL A 72 -9.24 -6.59 -12.21
CA VAL A 72 -8.53 -7.84 -12.54
C VAL A 72 -8.80 -8.26 -13.98
N GLU A 73 -10.05 -8.22 -14.41
CA GLU A 73 -10.41 -8.63 -15.77
C GLU A 73 -9.98 -7.62 -16.82
N THR A 74 -10.26 -6.33 -16.63
CA THR A 74 -9.98 -5.30 -17.64
C THR A 74 -8.49 -5.04 -17.81
N GLN A 75 -7.72 -5.13 -16.76
CA GLN A 75 -6.27 -4.90 -16.78
C GLN A 75 -5.46 -6.20 -16.83
N ARG A 76 -6.15 -7.33 -16.89
CA ARG A 76 -5.54 -8.65 -17.03
C ARG A 76 -4.51 -8.93 -15.93
N LEU A 77 -4.89 -8.69 -14.70
CA LEU A 77 -3.99 -8.87 -13.54
C LEU A 77 -3.84 -10.33 -13.10
N PHE A 78 -4.53 -11.25 -13.75
CA PHE A 78 -4.45 -12.68 -13.45
C PHE A 78 -3.15 -13.29 -13.98
N GLY A 79 -2.65 -14.31 -13.28
CA GLY A 79 -1.43 -15.01 -13.68
C GLY A 79 -0.14 -14.23 -13.45
N LEU A 80 -0.19 -13.09 -12.78
CA LEU A 80 1.00 -12.26 -12.54
C LEU A 80 1.71 -12.58 -11.22
N GLY A 81 1.15 -13.46 -10.42
CA GLY A 81 1.73 -13.83 -9.13
C GLY A 81 1.50 -12.81 -8.03
N ILE A 82 0.54 -11.90 -8.21
CA ILE A 82 0.11 -10.99 -7.15
C ILE A 82 -1.09 -11.59 -6.42
N GLY A 83 -1.24 -11.25 -5.13
CA GLY A 83 -2.35 -11.71 -4.32
C GLY A 83 -3.57 -10.80 -4.41
N TYR A 84 -4.68 -11.29 -3.83
CA TYR A 84 -5.93 -10.54 -3.86
C TYR A 84 -5.85 -9.22 -3.08
N VAL A 85 -5.14 -9.22 -1.95
CA VAL A 85 -4.89 -7.97 -1.19
C VAL A 85 -4.13 -6.97 -2.07
N ASP A 86 -3.14 -7.45 -2.81
CA ASP A 86 -2.37 -6.60 -3.74
C ASP A 86 -3.28 -5.96 -4.79
N ALA A 87 -4.23 -6.74 -5.33
CA ALA A 87 -5.20 -6.23 -6.30
C ALA A 87 -6.07 -5.13 -5.67
N HIS A 88 -6.47 -5.29 -4.41
CA HIS A 88 -7.19 -4.26 -3.68
C HIS A 88 -6.36 -2.97 -3.52
N LEU A 89 -5.06 -3.10 -3.25
CA LEU A 89 -4.18 -1.94 -3.13
C LEU A 89 -4.02 -1.19 -4.45
N LEU A 90 -3.91 -1.93 -5.55
CA LEU A 90 -3.88 -1.32 -6.89
C LEU A 90 -5.17 -0.55 -7.16
N ALA A 91 -6.32 -1.15 -6.87
CA ALA A 91 -7.62 -0.53 -7.06
C ALA A 91 -7.77 0.72 -6.18
N ALA A 92 -7.40 0.63 -4.92
CA ALA A 92 -7.46 1.76 -3.98
C ALA A 92 -6.61 2.93 -4.47
N THR A 93 -5.41 2.64 -4.98
CA THR A 93 -4.51 3.67 -5.50
C THR A 93 -5.13 4.35 -6.73
N LEU A 94 -5.72 3.57 -7.64
CA LEU A 94 -6.39 4.13 -8.81
C LEU A 94 -7.60 4.98 -8.45
N LEU A 95 -8.33 4.63 -7.39
CA LEU A 95 -9.49 5.37 -6.93
C LEU A 95 -9.15 6.62 -6.13
N THR A 96 -7.93 6.72 -5.62
CA THR A 96 -7.49 7.85 -4.82
C THR A 96 -6.75 8.84 -5.71
N THR A 97 -7.27 10.07 -5.81
CA THR A 97 -6.71 11.11 -6.67
C THR A 97 -5.24 11.38 -6.33
N ASP A 98 -4.40 11.43 -7.36
CA ASP A 98 -2.96 11.73 -7.26
C ASP A 98 -2.18 10.80 -6.32
N ALA A 99 -2.67 9.57 -6.17
CA ALA A 99 -1.99 8.58 -5.35
C ALA A 99 -1.06 7.70 -6.18
N SER A 100 0.01 7.23 -5.55
CA SER A 100 0.87 6.17 -6.10
C SER A 100 1.09 5.11 -5.03
N LEU A 101 1.50 3.92 -5.46
CA LEU A 101 1.70 2.77 -4.60
C LEU A 101 3.19 2.48 -4.43
N TRP A 102 3.63 2.36 -3.18
CA TRP A 102 5.00 1.99 -2.84
C TRP A 102 5.02 0.60 -2.22
N THR A 103 5.72 -0.32 -2.86
CA THR A 103 5.88 -1.70 -2.41
C THR A 103 7.31 -2.18 -2.68
N ARG A 104 7.76 -3.17 -1.91
CA ARG A 104 9.03 -3.86 -2.15
C ARG A 104 8.83 -5.18 -2.89
N ASP A 105 7.57 -5.60 -3.06
CA ASP A 105 7.25 -6.78 -3.85
C ASP A 105 7.42 -6.47 -5.33
N LYS A 106 8.32 -7.19 -6.01
CA LYS A 106 8.67 -6.91 -7.40
C LYS A 106 7.51 -7.10 -8.36
N ARG A 107 6.67 -8.10 -8.12
CA ARG A 107 5.51 -8.38 -8.98
C ARG A 107 4.45 -7.31 -8.83
N LEU A 108 4.17 -6.90 -7.60
CA LEU A 108 3.22 -5.83 -7.36
C LEU A 108 3.75 -4.49 -7.91
N ALA A 109 5.04 -4.22 -7.74
CA ALA A 109 5.65 -3.01 -8.28
C ALA A 109 5.57 -2.96 -9.80
N ALA A 110 5.77 -4.09 -10.47
CA ALA A 110 5.64 -4.18 -11.93
C ALA A 110 4.21 -3.91 -12.39
N ALA A 111 3.22 -4.49 -11.71
CA ALA A 111 1.81 -4.24 -12.00
C ALA A 111 1.44 -2.76 -11.79
N ALA A 112 1.91 -2.16 -10.71
CA ALA A 112 1.69 -0.74 -10.44
C ALA A 112 2.33 0.15 -11.52
N ALA A 113 3.54 -0.20 -11.96
CA ALA A 113 4.22 0.54 -13.04
C ALA A 113 3.43 0.46 -14.35
N ASP A 114 2.92 -0.72 -14.70
CA ASP A 114 2.12 -0.90 -15.90
C ASP A 114 0.83 -0.08 -15.86
N LEU A 115 0.27 0.12 -14.68
CA LEU A 115 -0.93 0.95 -14.49
C LEU A 115 -0.60 2.45 -14.33
N GLY A 116 0.67 2.82 -14.33
CA GLY A 116 1.09 4.21 -14.20
C GLY A 116 0.97 4.78 -12.79
N ILE A 117 0.93 3.94 -11.76
CA ILE A 117 0.71 4.36 -10.37
C ILE A 117 1.83 3.94 -9.42
N SER A 118 2.97 3.54 -9.93
CA SER A 118 4.10 3.15 -9.10
C SER A 118 4.79 4.36 -8.49
N TYR A 119 4.99 4.33 -7.17
CA TYR A 119 5.84 5.32 -6.51
C TYR A 119 7.31 4.94 -6.75
N ARG A 120 8.08 5.89 -7.27
CA ARG A 120 9.50 5.67 -7.53
C ARG A 120 10.31 6.51 -6.56
N THR A 121 11.15 5.83 -5.77
CA THR A 121 12.14 6.52 -4.97
C THR A 121 13.23 7.05 -5.88
N ALA A 122 13.66 8.30 -5.64
CA ALA A 122 14.76 8.90 -6.38
C ALA A 122 16.06 8.15 -6.06
N GLY A 123 16.81 7.80 -7.07
CA GLY A 123 18.12 7.16 -6.93
C GLY A 123 18.15 5.71 -7.22
#